data_b9f7b2159c3d11cd8613150738b27902
#
_entry.id   b9f7b2159c3d11cd8613150738b27902
#
_cell.length_a   1.000
_cell.length_b   1.000
_cell.length_c   1.000
_cell.angle_alpha   90.00
_cell.angle_beta   90.00
_cell.angle_gamma   90.00
#
_symmetry.space_group_name_H-M   'P 1'
#
loop_
_entity.id
_entity.type
_entity.pdbx_description
1 polymer ?
#
loop_
_entity_poly.entity_id
_entity_poly.type
_entity_poly.pdbx_seq_one_letter_code
_entity_poly.pdbx_strand_id
1 'polypeptide(L)'
;MRKIILGALLATISLGAWAGENDQAGGSAWNRFLHGYRYYAHVGYHIGGTAPVGMPASIRTLHSYRLRPNFVLGVDAYHAISGRWGFVGGLHFEEKAMRTDAGVKGYHMRIVRGGEELEGVFTGSVVTKVDMSLITVPLQIAYDLSPHVRLKAGPYVSYVTSRKFEGWAYDGYLRRREEGHDKHDPTGQKVMLGHNDGERGNYDFSDDMRSWQMGIDVGADWYITKRWGAKAGLSWGLTGIFHSGFDTIEQTMYPIYGTIGVVYQLK
;
A
#
# COMPACT_ATOMS: atom_id res chain seq x y z
N MET A 1 11.18 -15.46 -9.47
CA MET A 1 9.99 -15.07 -8.66
C MET A 1 8.74 -14.68 -9.47
N ARG A 2 8.83 -14.14 -10.69
CA ARG A 2 7.65 -13.85 -11.55
C ARG A 2 6.78 -15.06 -11.95
N LYS A 3 7.32 -16.28 -11.94
CA LYS A 3 6.59 -17.51 -12.35
C LYS A 3 5.70 -18.13 -11.24
N ILE A 4 5.90 -17.76 -9.98
CA ILE A 4 5.14 -18.30 -8.84
C ILE A 4 3.79 -17.57 -8.67
N ILE A 5 3.75 -16.28 -9.00
CA ILE A 5 2.55 -15.44 -8.85
C ILE A 5 1.48 -15.79 -9.90
N LEU A 6 1.91 -16.14 -11.13
CA LEU A 6 0.98 -16.59 -12.18
C LEU A 6 0.37 -17.96 -11.86
N GLY A 7 1.12 -18.82 -11.14
CA GLY A 7 0.65 -20.15 -10.69
C GLY A 7 -0.44 -20.08 -9.62
N ALA A 8 -0.34 -19.12 -8.69
CA ALA A 8 -1.34 -18.97 -7.63
C ALA A 8 -2.67 -18.41 -8.16
N LEU A 9 -2.63 -17.51 -9.14
CA LEU A 9 -3.85 -16.97 -9.77
C LEU A 9 -4.59 -18.02 -10.62
N LEU A 10 -3.85 -18.91 -11.28
CA LEU A 10 -4.43 -20.02 -12.04
C LEU A 10 -4.98 -21.13 -11.14
N ALA A 11 -4.40 -21.34 -9.94
CA ALA A 11 -4.87 -22.32 -8.97
C ALA A 11 -6.23 -21.95 -8.36
N THR A 12 -6.53 -20.68 -8.18
CA THR A 12 -7.85 -20.24 -7.67
C THR A 12 -8.97 -20.38 -8.71
N ILE A 13 -8.65 -20.29 -9.99
CA ILE A 13 -9.61 -20.52 -11.09
C ILE A 13 -9.86 -22.03 -11.30
N SER A 14 -8.84 -22.87 -11.09
CA SER A 14 -8.95 -24.33 -11.23
C SER A 14 -9.65 -25.02 -10.07
N LEU A 15 -9.65 -24.46 -8.86
CA LEU A 15 -10.40 -24.97 -7.71
C LEU A 15 -11.92 -24.88 -7.88
N GLY A 16 -12.40 -23.94 -8.72
CA GLY A 16 -13.82 -23.87 -9.10
C GLY A 16 -14.25 -24.91 -10.16
N ALA A 17 -13.32 -25.45 -10.93
CA ALA A 17 -13.60 -26.42 -12.00
C ALA A 17 -13.46 -27.89 -11.54
N TRP A 18 -12.84 -28.16 -10.39
CA TRP A 18 -12.63 -29.50 -9.86
C TRP A 18 -13.67 -29.95 -8.82
N ALA A 19 -14.65 -29.09 -8.49
CA ALA A 19 -15.74 -29.41 -7.56
C ALA A 19 -16.93 -30.10 -8.25
N GLY A 20 -16.74 -30.67 -9.42
CA GLY A 20 -17.75 -31.40 -10.19
C GLY A 20 -17.33 -32.83 -10.45
N GLU A 21 -17.36 -33.71 -9.46
CA GLU A 21 -17.71 -35.12 -9.51
C GLU A 21 -17.23 -35.85 -8.23
N ASN A 22 -18.19 -36.44 -7.56
CA ASN A 22 -18.07 -37.28 -6.37
C ASN A 22 -17.94 -36.56 -5.01
N ASP A 23 -19.11 -36.24 -4.40
CA ASP A 23 -19.36 -36.64 -3.01
C ASP A 23 -20.80 -36.23 -2.61
N GLN A 24 -21.68 -37.21 -2.47
CA GLN A 24 -23.08 -36.99 -2.07
C GLN A 24 -23.30 -36.58 -0.60
N ALA A 25 -22.26 -36.56 0.23
CA ALA A 25 -22.37 -36.19 1.64
C ALA A 25 -21.73 -34.86 2.02
N GLY A 26 -20.68 -34.38 1.30
CA GLY A 26 -19.99 -33.10 1.58
C GLY A 26 -20.55 -31.89 0.81
N GLY A 27 -21.19 -32.14 -0.33
CA GLY A 27 -21.66 -31.09 -1.24
C GLY A 27 -22.77 -30.17 -0.70
N SER A 28 -23.54 -30.66 0.26
CA SER A 28 -24.71 -29.89 0.78
C SER A 28 -24.34 -28.72 1.69
N ALA A 29 -23.26 -28.80 2.46
CA ALA A 29 -22.84 -27.72 3.38
C ALA A 29 -22.09 -26.62 2.62
N TRP A 30 -21.18 -26.97 1.72
CA TRP A 30 -20.49 -26.04 0.84
C TRP A 30 -21.41 -25.34 -0.16
N ASN A 31 -22.34 -26.08 -0.78
CA ASN A 31 -23.35 -25.50 -1.65
C ASN A 31 -24.28 -24.57 -0.89
N ARG A 32 -24.66 -24.86 0.35
CA ARG A 32 -25.45 -23.96 1.19
C ARG A 32 -24.66 -22.72 1.59
N PHE A 33 -23.36 -22.86 1.88
CA PHE A 33 -22.48 -21.71 2.19
C PHE A 33 -22.27 -20.81 0.97
N LEU A 34 -22.15 -21.38 -0.23
CA LEU A 34 -21.98 -20.64 -1.47
C LEU A 34 -23.31 -20.11 -2.07
N HIS A 35 -24.46 -20.64 -1.64
CA HIS A 35 -25.75 -20.11 -2.03
C HIS A 35 -26.06 -18.82 -1.26
N GLY A 36 -26.42 -17.76 -2.00
CA GLY A 36 -26.72 -16.43 -1.43
C GLY A 36 -25.58 -15.42 -1.55
N TYR A 37 -24.40 -15.84 -2.01
CA TYR A 37 -23.32 -14.91 -2.34
C TYR A 37 -23.40 -14.47 -3.81
N ARG A 38 -23.12 -13.19 -4.05
CA ARG A 38 -22.84 -12.62 -5.37
C ARG A 38 -21.36 -12.34 -5.48
N TYR A 39 -20.74 -12.74 -6.57
CA TYR A 39 -19.30 -12.59 -6.78
C TYR A 39 -19.02 -11.49 -7.78
N TYR A 40 -18.01 -10.70 -7.47
CA TYR A 40 -17.59 -9.56 -8.27
C TYR A 40 -16.09 -9.64 -8.52
N ALA A 41 -15.68 -9.45 -9.77
CA ALA A 41 -14.29 -9.20 -10.10
C ALA A 41 -14.10 -7.70 -10.32
N HIS A 42 -12.95 -7.17 -9.93
CA HIS A 42 -12.64 -5.77 -10.18
C HIS A 42 -11.19 -5.57 -10.55
N VAL A 43 -10.95 -4.54 -11.33
CA VAL A 43 -9.64 -4.03 -11.66
C VAL A 43 -9.66 -2.52 -11.46
N GLY A 44 -8.58 -1.96 -10.93
CA GLY A 44 -8.49 -0.53 -10.69
C GLY A 44 -7.07 -0.02 -10.65
N TYR A 45 -6.97 1.28 -10.51
CA TYR A 45 -5.72 2.02 -10.38
C TYR A 45 -5.71 2.80 -9.08
N HIS A 46 -4.61 2.72 -8.34
CA HIS A 46 -4.42 3.47 -7.11
C HIS A 46 -3.74 4.82 -7.40
N ILE A 47 -4.24 5.86 -6.77
CA ILE A 47 -3.68 7.21 -6.79
C ILE A 47 -3.44 7.63 -5.34
N GLY A 48 -2.22 7.90 -4.98
CA GLY A 48 -1.87 8.23 -3.60
C GLY A 48 -0.45 7.83 -3.27
N GLY A 49 -0.14 7.76 -2.01
CA GLY A 49 1.22 7.46 -1.58
C GLY A 49 1.32 7.07 -0.13
N THR A 50 2.54 6.88 0.28
CA THR A 50 2.89 6.65 1.67
C THR A 50 3.48 7.93 2.23
N ALA A 51 2.82 8.52 3.20
CA ALA A 51 3.16 9.82 3.74
C ALA A 51 2.94 9.89 5.27
N PRO A 52 3.65 10.77 5.97
CA PRO A 52 3.32 11.07 7.35
C PRO A 52 1.95 11.77 7.41
N VAL A 53 1.16 11.46 8.44
CA VAL A 53 -0.06 12.20 8.75
C VAL A 53 0.34 13.47 9.51
N GLY A 54 0.11 14.62 8.87
CA GLY A 54 0.70 15.89 9.26
C GLY A 54 2.09 16.08 8.63
N MET A 55 2.25 17.12 7.81
CA MET A 55 3.53 17.37 7.14
C MET A 55 4.56 17.83 8.19
N PRO A 56 5.66 17.11 8.37
CA PRO A 56 6.68 17.49 9.34
C PRO A 56 7.36 18.79 8.93
N ALA A 57 7.73 19.61 9.90
CA ALA A 57 8.40 20.89 9.67
C ALA A 57 9.75 20.73 8.94
N SER A 58 10.35 19.56 8.96
CA SER A 58 11.58 19.23 8.24
C SER A 58 11.40 19.12 6.72
N ILE A 59 10.19 18.81 6.21
CA ILE A 59 9.87 18.84 4.78
C ILE A 59 9.46 20.25 4.40
N ARG A 60 10.25 20.91 3.55
CA ARG A 60 10.06 22.30 3.17
C ARG A 60 9.35 22.49 1.84
N THR A 61 9.67 21.64 0.88
CA THR A 61 9.15 21.72 -0.48
C THR A 61 8.97 20.32 -1.04
N LEU A 62 7.95 20.11 -1.86
CA LEU A 62 7.79 18.93 -2.68
C LEU A 62 8.12 19.35 -4.13
N HIS A 63 9.28 18.92 -4.64
CA HIS A 63 9.73 19.28 -5.98
C HIS A 63 8.99 18.47 -7.04
N SER A 64 8.79 17.18 -6.81
CA SER A 64 7.99 16.35 -7.70
C SER A 64 7.35 15.17 -6.96
N TYR A 65 6.19 14.78 -7.46
CA TYR A 65 5.53 13.53 -7.14
C TYR A 65 5.22 12.80 -8.43
N ARG A 66 5.64 11.53 -8.52
CA ARG A 66 5.41 10.69 -9.69
C ARG A 66 4.65 9.44 -9.30
N LEU A 67 3.50 9.25 -9.94
CA LEU A 67 2.80 7.97 -9.93
C LEU A 67 3.66 6.91 -10.62
N ARG A 68 3.73 5.74 -10.02
CA ARG A 68 4.32 4.53 -10.58
C ARG A 68 3.19 3.55 -10.89
N PRO A 69 3.43 2.40 -11.52
CA PRO A 69 2.39 1.39 -11.70
C PRO A 69 1.75 1.04 -10.36
N ASN A 70 0.47 1.39 -10.22
CA ASN A 70 -0.33 1.22 -9.01
C ASN A 70 -1.66 0.60 -9.42
N PHE A 71 -1.82 -0.70 -9.30
CA PHE A 71 -3.05 -1.35 -9.70
C PHE A 71 -3.60 -2.26 -8.61
N VAL A 72 -4.88 -2.53 -8.71
CA VAL A 72 -5.57 -3.55 -7.93
C VAL A 72 -6.31 -4.49 -8.86
N LEU A 73 -6.19 -5.77 -8.58
CA LEU A 73 -7.00 -6.83 -9.15
C LEU A 73 -7.60 -7.61 -7.99
N GLY A 74 -8.92 -7.80 -7.97
CA GLY A 74 -9.54 -8.49 -6.85
C GLY A 74 -10.83 -9.20 -7.21
N VAL A 75 -11.21 -10.07 -6.28
CA VAL A 75 -12.51 -10.76 -6.28
C VAL A 75 -13.17 -10.53 -4.94
N ASP A 76 -14.41 -10.07 -4.96
CA ASP A 76 -15.26 -9.82 -3.81
C ASP A 76 -16.43 -10.80 -3.77
N ALA A 77 -16.79 -11.28 -2.60
CA ALA A 77 -18.01 -12.01 -2.32
C ALA A 77 -18.94 -11.12 -1.48
N TYR A 78 -20.10 -10.81 -1.99
CA TYR A 78 -21.13 -10.04 -1.32
C TYR A 78 -22.24 -10.97 -0.80
N HIS A 79 -22.63 -10.80 0.43
CA HIS A 79 -23.76 -11.48 1.05
C HIS A 79 -24.75 -10.44 1.58
N ALA A 80 -26.01 -10.54 1.14
CA ALA A 80 -27.08 -9.69 1.68
C ALA A 80 -27.49 -10.16 3.09
N ILE A 81 -27.51 -9.23 4.06
CA ILE A 81 -27.87 -9.53 5.47
C ILE A 81 -29.35 -9.23 5.68
N SER A 82 -29.76 -7.99 5.46
CA SER A 82 -31.15 -7.54 5.68
C SER A 82 -31.41 -6.23 4.95
N GLY A 83 -32.55 -6.14 4.26
CA GLY A 83 -32.96 -4.93 3.55
C GLY A 83 -31.90 -4.47 2.55
N ARG A 84 -31.30 -3.31 2.83
CA ARG A 84 -30.25 -2.71 1.99
C ARG A 84 -28.82 -3.01 2.47
N TRP A 85 -28.69 -3.74 3.59
CA TRP A 85 -27.41 -4.05 4.19
C TRP A 85 -26.84 -5.37 3.71
N GLY A 86 -25.54 -5.42 3.55
CA GLY A 86 -24.80 -6.61 3.20
C GLY A 86 -23.40 -6.60 3.79
N PHE A 87 -22.70 -7.70 3.58
CA PHE A 87 -21.32 -7.89 3.94
C PHE A 87 -20.50 -8.19 2.67
N VAL A 88 -19.30 -7.64 2.59
CA VAL A 88 -18.34 -7.90 1.52
C VAL A 88 -17.04 -8.38 2.13
N GLY A 89 -16.60 -9.54 1.69
CA GLY A 89 -15.24 -10.03 1.91
C GLY A 89 -14.59 -10.34 0.57
N GLY A 90 -13.29 -10.23 0.47
CA GLY A 90 -12.61 -10.42 -0.79
C GLY A 90 -11.15 -10.80 -0.67
N LEU A 91 -10.53 -10.98 -1.81
CA LEU A 91 -9.09 -11.17 -1.95
C LEU A 91 -8.60 -10.26 -3.07
N HIS A 92 -7.70 -9.34 -2.73
CA HIS A 92 -7.15 -8.38 -3.67
C HIS A 92 -5.63 -8.56 -3.78
N PHE A 93 -5.13 -8.48 -4.99
CA PHE A 93 -3.72 -8.27 -5.27
C PHE A 93 -3.53 -6.81 -5.63
N GLU A 94 -2.62 -6.13 -4.92
CA GLU A 94 -2.41 -4.69 -5.05
C GLU A 94 -0.93 -4.38 -5.27
N GLU A 95 -0.67 -3.43 -6.16
CA GLU A 95 0.62 -2.75 -6.29
C GLU A 95 0.45 -1.31 -5.83
N LYS A 96 1.24 -0.90 -4.84
CA LYS A 96 1.25 0.45 -4.29
C LYS A 96 2.65 1.02 -4.37
N ALA A 97 2.85 2.01 -5.25
CA ALA A 97 4.16 2.55 -5.51
C ALA A 97 4.13 4.07 -5.66
N MET A 98 5.19 4.73 -5.22
CA MET A 98 5.37 6.17 -5.42
C MET A 98 6.85 6.53 -5.59
N ARG A 99 7.08 7.69 -6.18
CA ARG A 99 8.37 8.37 -6.14
C ARG A 99 8.16 9.83 -5.82
N THR A 100 8.86 10.33 -4.82
CA THR A 100 8.87 11.74 -4.43
C THR A 100 10.26 12.31 -4.52
N ASP A 101 10.34 13.60 -4.77
CA ASP A 101 11.53 14.41 -4.65
C ASP A 101 11.17 15.63 -3.81
N ALA A 102 11.84 15.81 -2.69
CA ALA A 102 11.49 16.82 -1.70
C ALA A 102 12.72 17.53 -1.15
N GLY A 103 12.58 18.85 -0.92
CA GLY A 103 13.54 19.64 -0.19
C GLY A 103 13.31 19.52 1.32
N VAL A 104 14.35 19.16 2.06
CA VAL A 104 14.30 18.96 3.51
C VAL A 104 15.31 19.84 4.23
N LYS A 105 14.99 20.18 5.48
CA LYS A 105 15.89 20.92 6.36
C LYS A 105 15.84 20.35 7.77
N GLY A 106 17.02 20.00 8.29
CA GLY A 106 17.10 19.43 9.63
C GLY A 106 16.46 18.04 9.73
N TYR A 107 16.53 17.25 8.67
CA TYR A 107 15.90 15.93 8.57
C TYR A 107 16.87 14.86 9.04
N HIS A 108 16.53 14.12 10.09
CA HIS A 108 17.35 13.01 10.57
C HIS A 108 17.28 11.86 9.57
N MET A 109 18.46 11.35 9.17
CA MET A 109 18.53 10.21 8.26
C MET A 109 19.86 9.47 8.37
N ARG A 110 19.86 8.24 7.88
CA ARG A 110 21.02 7.38 7.71
C ARG A 110 21.21 7.11 6.22
N ILE A 111 22.44 7.29 5.74
CA ILE A 111 22.82 7.14 4.34
C ILE A 111 24.10 6.36 4.22
N VAL A 112 24.32 5.77 3.04
CA VAL A 112 25.59 5.15 2.67
C VAL A 112 26.23 5.97 1.55
N ARG A 113 27.49 6.37 1.72
CA ARG A 113 28.27 7.07 0.74
C ARG A 113 29.68 6.49 0.67
N GLY A 114 30.12 6.09 -0.54
CA GLY A 114 31.45 5.51 -0.73
C GLY A 114 31.72 4.23 0.09
N GLY A 115 30.65 3.50 0.48
CA GLY A 115 30.72 2.32 1.35
C GLY A 115 30.76 2.62 2.86
N GLU A 116 30.74 3.90 3.26
CA GLU A 116 30.66 4.32 4.65
C GLU A 116 29.21 4.66 5.01
N GLU A 117 28.72 4.15 6.14
CA GLU A 117 27.43 4.51 6.70
C GLU A 117 27.56 5.81 7.52
N LEU A 118 26.70 6.76 7.23
CA LEU A 118 26.65 8.08 7.85
C LEU A 118 25.25 8.33 8.41
N GLU A 119 25.17 8.63 9.69
CA GLU A 119 23.93 9.02 10.38
C GLU A 119 24.03 10.48 10.81
N GLY A 120 22.94 11.23 10.70
CA GLY A 120 22.90 12.60 11.18
C GLY A 120 21.76 13.42 10.60
N VAL A 121 21.92 14.73 10.67
CA VAL A 121 20.90 15.71 10.26
C VAL A 121 21.22 16.26 8.88
N PHE A 122 20.34 16.00 7.93
CA PHE A 122 20.49 16.39 6.53
C PHE A 122 19.69 17.66 6.19
N THR A 123 20.27 18.49 5.36
CA THR A 123 19.62 19.62 4.70
C THR A 123 19.98 19.61 3.22
N GLY A 124 18.98 19.54 2.35
CA GLY A 124 19.15 19.40 0.91
C GLY A 124 17.93 18.76 0.27
N SER A 125 18.13 18.01 -0.81
CA SER A 125 17.07 17.32 -1.56
C SER A 125 17.12 15.82 -1.34
N VAL A 126 15.93 15.18 -1.21
CA VAL A 126 15.79 13.74 -0.97
C VAL A 126 14.82 13.15 -1.98
N VAL A 127 15.28 12.14 -2.72
CA VAL A 127 14.41 11.29 -3.55
C VAL A 127 14.06 10.03 -2.77
N THR A 128 12.76 9.76 -2.64
CA THR A 128 12.24 8.53 -2.01
C THR A 128 11.45 7.74 -3.04
N LYS A 129 11.67 6.44 -3.07
CA LYS A 129 10.91 5.46 -3.84
C LYS A 129 10.34 4.43 -2.89
N VAL A 130 9.05 4.19 -3.01
CA VAL A 130 8.34 3.16 -2.26
C VAL A 130 7.64 2.27 -3.27
N ASP A 131 7.86 0.95 -3.18
CA ASP A 131 7.18 -0.05 -3.99
C ASP A 131 6.73 -1.19 -3.07
N MET A 132 5.43 -1.52 -3.09
CA MET A 132 4.85 -2.59 -2.29
C MET A 132 3.89 -3.42 -3.13
N SER A 133 4.07 -4.75 -3.10
CA SER A 133 3.09 -5.71 -3.60
C SER A 133 2.38 -6.35 -2.41
N LEU A 134 1.05 -6.34 -2.41
CA LEU A 134 0.25 -6.77 -1.26
C LEU A 134 -0.82 -7.79 -1.68
N ILE A 135 -1.12 -8.69 -0.76
CA ILE A 135 -2.34 -9.48 -0.77
C ILE A 135 -3.24 -8.92 0.33
N THR A 136 -4.40 -8.38 -0.03
CA THR A 136 -5.32 -7.68 0.87
C THR A 136 -6.62 -8.45 1.00
N VAL A 137 -7.10 -8.59 2.23
CA VAL A 137 -8.41 -9.14 2.59
C VAL A 137 -9.24 -8.01 3.18
N PRO A 138 -10.19 -7.43 2.43
CA PRO A 138 -11.16 -6.48 2.96
C PRO A 138 -12.29 -7.20 3.67
N LEU A 139 -12.80 -6.59 4.75
CA LEU A 139 -13.96 -7.02 5.52
C LEU A 139 -14.89 -5.82 5.67
N GLN A 140 -15.85 -5.66 4.75
CA GLN A 140 -16.61 -4.42 4.64
C GLN A 140 -18.12 -4.66 4.86
N ILE A 141 -18.76 -3.70 5.50
CA ILE A 141 -20.21 -3.55 5.48
C ILE A 141 -20.57 -2.81 4.20
N ALA A 142 -21.57 -3.31 3.51
CA ALA A 142 -22.12 -2.70 2.31
C ALA A 142 -23.53 -2.17 2.56
N TYR A 143 -23.85 -1.04 1.95
CA TYR A 143 -25.18 -0.45 1.96
C TYR A 143 -25.62 -0.11 0.53
N ASP A 144 -26.68 -0.76 0.05
CA ASP A 144 -27.28 -0.50 -1.26
C ASP A 144 -28.11 0.79 -1.18
N LEU A 145 -27.48 1.95 -1.49
CA LEU A 145 -28.11 3.27 -1.49
C LEU A 145 -29.27 3.31 -2.52
N SER A 146 -29.04 2.69 -3.68
CA SER A 146 -30.00 2.52 -4.75
C SER A 146 -29.72 1.21 -5.49
N PRO A 147 -30.57 0.78 -6.45
CA PRO A 147 -30.28 -0.39 -7.29
C PRO A 147 -28.97 -0.28 -8.09
N HIS A 148 -28.46 0.93 -8.24
CA HIS A 148 -27.25 1.21 -9.04
C HIS A 148 -26.04 1.60 -8.18
N VAL A 149 -26.23 1.97 -6.90
CA VAL A 149 -25.14 2.49 -6.06
C VAL A 149 -25.03 1.70 -4.77
N ARG A 150 -23.88 1.12 -4.54
CA ARG A 150 -23.48 0.43 -3.33
C ARG A 150 -22.34 1.18 -2.64
N LEU A 151 -22.54 1.55 -1.39
CA LEU A 151 -21.50 2.07 -0.51
C LEU A 151 -20.87 0.91 0.25
N LYS A 152 -19.57 1.01 0.53
CA LYS A 152 -18.82 -0.01 1.28
C LYS A 152 -17.88 0.68 2.25
N ALA A 153 -17.78 0.16 3.47
CA ALA A 153 -16.81 0.62 4.44
C ALA A 153 -16.44 -0.50 5.41
N GLY A 154 -15.19 -0.56 5.82
CA GLY A 154 -14.73 -1.53 6.79
C GLY A 154 -13.22 -1.66 6.86
N PRO A 155 -12.71 -2.47 7.80
CA PRO A 155 -11.29 -2.74 7.92
C PRO A 155 -10.78 -3.62 6.77
N TYR A 156 -9.47 -3.55 6.57
CA TYR A 156 -8.73 -4.50 5.76
C TYR A 156 -7.46 -4.94 6.47
N VAL A 157 -6.98 -6.12 6.08
CA VAL A 157 -5.68 -6.64 6.46
C VAL A 157 -4.92 -6.99 5.19
N SER A 158 -3.66 -6.56 5.11
CA SER A 158 -2.77 -6.83 3.97
C SER A 158 -1.50 -7.52 4.42
N TYR A 159 -1.08 -8.51 3.64
CA TYR A 159 0.25 -9.10 3.72
C TYR A 159 1.11 -8.55 2.59
N VAL A 160 2.26 -7.98 2.96
CA VAL A 160 3.22 -7.39 2.02
C VAL A 160 4.15 -8.48 1.49
N THR A 161 3.94 -8.89 0.24
CA THR A 161 4.69 -9.97 -0.42
C THR A 161 6.02 -9.48 -0.99
N SER A 162 6.09 -8.22 -1.37
CA SER A 162 7.31 -7.55 -1.83
C SER A 162 7.29 -6.12 -1.31
N ARG A 163 8.44 -5.65 -0.85
CA ARG A 163 8.58 -4.34 -0.25
C ARG A 163 9.90 -3.70 -0.65
N LYS A 164 9.87 -2.41 -0.92
CA LYS A 164 11.03 -1.62 -1.26
C LYS A 164 10.85 -0.19 -0.79
N PHE A 165 11.82 0.31 -0.02
CA PHE A 165 11.90 1.69 0.42
C PHE A 165 13.34 2.14 0.25
N GLU A 166 13.62 2.79 -0.87
CA GLU A 166 14.96 3.22 -1.23
C GLU A 166 14.98 4.66 -1.70
N GLY A 167 16.16 5.25 -1.73
CA GLY A 167 16.33 6.58 -2.29
C GLY A 167 17.74 7.10 -2.13
N TRP A 168 17.84 8.41 -2.30
CA TRP A 168 19.10 9.11 -2.11
C TRP A 168 18.91 10.54 -1.68
N ALA A 169 19.87 11.05 -0.92
CA ALA A 169 20.03 12.44 -0.56
C ALA A 169 21.07 13.10 -1.46
N TYR A 170 20.81 14.32 -1.91
CA TYR A 170 21.66 15.03 -2.86
C TYR A 170 21.56 16.56 -2.70
N ASP A 171 22.46 17.30 -3.32
CA ASP A 171 22.51 18.76 -3.34
C ASP A 171 22.33 19.37 -1.95
N GLY A 172 23.16 18.93 -1.02
CA GLY A 172 23.06 19.37 0.36
C GLY A 172 24.22 18.96 1.23
N TYR A 173 23.98 18.92 2.53
CA TYR A 173 24.96 18.45 3.50
C TYR A 173 24.30 17.66 4.63
N LEU A 174 24.99 16.62 5.08
CA LEU A 174 24.70 15.88 6.30
C LEU A 174 25.64 16.36 7.41
N ARG A 175 25.08 16.70 8.55
CA ARG A 175 25.87 16.86 9.78
C ARG A 175 25.92 15.54 10.50
N ARG A 176 27.13 14.96 10.54
CA ARG A 176 27.36 13.64 11.14
C ARG A 176 27.01 13.68 12.63
N ARG A 177 26.27 12.71 13.09
CA ARG A 177 26.03 12.49 14.51
C ARG A 177 27.33 12.03 15.17
N GLU A 178 27.74 12.68 16.23
CA GLU A 178 28.84 12.24 17.08
C GLU A 178 28.30 11.32 18.19
N GLU A 179 29.10 10.35 18.59
CA GLU A 179 28.72 9.39 19.62
C GLU A 179 28.43 10.12 20.95
N GLY A 180 27.30 9.82 21.59
CA GLY A 180 26.86 10.47 22.82
C GLY A 180 26.07 11.79 22.64
N HIS A 181 25.92 12.30 21.41
CA HIS A 181 25.13 13.50 21.13
C HIS A 181 23.71 13.16 20.70
N ASP A 182 22.80 14.14 20.82
CA ASP A 182 21.39 14.02 20.39
C ASP A 182 21.31 13.74 18.89
N LYS A 183 20.24 13.04 18.47
CA LYS A 183 19.97 12.75 17.06
C LYS A 183 19.87 14.01 16.18
N HIS A 184 19.53 15.14 16.78
CA HIS A 184 19.36 16.44 16.13
C HIS A 184 20.52 17.40 16.34
N ASP A 185 21.65 16.94 16.87
CA ASP A 185 22.78 17.80 17.09
C ASP A 185 23.25 18.45 15.77
N PRO A 186 23.18 19.78 15.65
CA PRO A 186 23.60 20.47 14.45
C PRO A 186 25.09 20.79 14.42
N THR A 187 25.86 20.38 15.42
CA THR A 187 27.29 20.79 15.56
C THR A 187 28.26 19.86 14.86
N GLY A 188 27.86 18.62 14.55
CA GLY A 188 28.70 17.62 13.90
C GLY A 188 29.32 18.04 12.56
N GLN A 189 30.37 17.33 12.16
CA GLN A 189 31.11 17.57 10.93
C GLN A 189 30.17 17.54 9.73
N LYS A 190 30.31 18.51 8.82
CA LYS A 190 29.55 18.56 7.57
C LYS A 190 30.14 17.62 6.54
N VAL A 191 29.33 16.76 5.98
CA VAL A 191 29.59 15.94 4.80
C VAL A 191 28.75 16.47 3.65
N MET A 192 29.39 17.00 2.62
CA MET A 192 28.71 17.56 1.45
C MET A 192 28.23 16.44 0.53
N LEU A 193 26.99 16.51 0.05
CA LEU A 193 26.39 15.60 -0.93
C LEU A 193 26.12 16.38 -2.22
N GLY A 194 26.61 15.84 -3.33
CA GLY A 194 26.43 16.42 -4.67
C GLY A 194 25.29 15.75 -5.45
N HIS A 195 25.21 16.10 -6.73
CA HIS A 195 24.13 15.63 -7.62
C HIS A 195 24.46 14.29 -8.32
N ASN A 196 25.72 14.00 -8.54
CA ASN A 196 26.19 12.82 -9.27
C ASN A 196 26.10 11.54 -8.41
N ASP A 197 26.00 10.37 -9.03
CA ASP A 197 25.82 9.09 -8.33
C ASP A 197 26.89 8.80 -7.27
N GLY A 198 28.17 9.11 -7.53
CA GLY A 198 29.24 8.93 -6.54
C GLY A 198 29.27 9.96 -5.40
N GLU A 199 28.49 11.05 -5.50
CA GLU A 199 28.46 12.15 -4.53
C GLU A 199 27.21 12.11 -3.66
N ARG A 200 26.21 11.29 -4.02
CA ARG A 200 24.94 11.11 -3.29
C ARG A 200 25.12 10.27 -2.03
N GLY A 201 24.21 10.45 -1.10
CA GLY A 201 24.02 9.52 0.00
C GLY A 201 22.84 8.60 -0.29
N ASN A 202 23.09 7.32 -0.56
CA ASN A 202 22.04 6.36 -0.84
C ASN A 202 21.48 5.78 0.47
N TYR A 203 20.20 5.37 0.45
CA TYR A 203 19.59 4.65 1.57
C TYR A 203 18.65 3.56 1.07
N ASP A 204 18.55 2.49 1.86
CA ASP A 204 17.61 1.40 1.65
C ASP A 204 17.10 0.93 3.02
N PHE A 205 15.80 1.09 3.26
CA PHE A 205 15.11 0.69 4.48
C PHE A 205 14.06 -0.38 4.18
N SER A 206 14.23 -1.13 3.10
CA SER A 206 13.29 -2.17 2.67
C SER A 206 13.11 -3.26 3.72
N ASP A 207 14.18 -3.63 4.41
CA ASP A 207 14.17 -4.67 5.44
C ASP A 207 13.45 -4.23 6.73
N ASP A 208 13.41 -2.92 6.98
CA ASP A 208 12.71 -2.33 8.12
C ASP A 208 11.20 -2.17 7.91
N MET A 209 10.69 -2.48 6.71
CA MET A 209 9.27 -2.41 6.42
C MET A 209 8.51 -3.60 7.01
N ARG A 210 7.26 -3.35 7.48
CA ARG A 210 6.35 -4.38 8.02
C ARG A 210 5.88 -5.34 6.95
N SER A 211 5.72 -6.61 7.34
CA SER A 211 5.08 -7.64 6.51
C SER A 211 3.54 -7.58 6.58
N TRP A 212 2.96 -7.00 7.63
CA TRP A 212 1.53 -6.90 7.82
C TRP A 212 1.10 -5.46 7.98
N GLN A 213 0.04 -5.10 7.28
CA GLN A 213 -0.58 -3.79 7.34
C GLN A 213 -2.08 -3.93 7.59
N MET A 214 -2.64 -2.99 8.33
CA MET A 214 -4.08 -2.90 8.58
C MET A 214 -4.55 -1.47 8.36
N GLY A 215 -5.79 -1.33 7.95
CA GLY A 215 -6.37 -0.03 7.72
C GLY A 215 -7.89 -0.09 7.55
N ILE A 216 -8.43 1.01 7.04
CA ILE A 216 -9.85 1.18 6.76
C ILE A 216 -10.00 1.53 5.29
N ASP A 217 -10.96 0.86 4.65
CA ASP A 217 -11.43 1.18 3.30
C ASP A 217 -12.81 1.81 3.37
N VAL A 218 -13.04 2.82 2.55
CA VAL A 218 -14.36 3.36 2.22
C VAL A 218 -14.48 3.47 0.72
N GLY A 219 -15.64 3.14 0.16
CA GLY A 219 -15.80 3.18 -1.29
C GLY A 219 -17.24 3.08 -1.74
N ALA A 220 -17.40 3.22 -3.04
CA ALA A 220 -18.67 3.09 -3.72
C ALA A 220 -18.48 2.35 -5.04
N ASP A 221 -19.46 1.48 -5.37
CA ASP A 221 -19.61 0.87 -6.67
C ASP A 221 -20.86 1.46 -7.33
N TRP A 222 -20.74 1.94 -8.55
CA TRP A 222 -21.84 2.45 -9.37
C TRP A 222 -22.07 1.53 -10.56
N TYR A 223 -23.15 0.73 -10.51
CA TYR A 223 -23.54 -0.21 -11.54
C TYR A 223 -24.27 0.49 -12.68
N ILE A 224 -23.58 0.61 -13.83
CA ILE A 224 -24.11 1.22 -15.06
C ILE A 224 -25.04 0.23 -15.76
N THR A 225 -24.72 -1.05 -15.69
CA THR A 225 -25.53 -2.16 -16.18
C THR A 225 -25.75 -3.20 -15.08
N LYS A 226 -26.49 -4.27 -15.36
CA LYS A 226 -26.68 -5.38 -14.42
C LYS A 226 -25.37 -6.06 -14.00
N ARG A 227 -24.32 -5.98 -14.83
CA ARG A 227 -23.04 -6.66 -14.55
C ARG A 227 -21.86 -5.72 -14.44
N TRP A 228 -21.84 -4.57 -15.13
CA TRP A 228 -20.72 -3.65 -15.17
C TRP A 228 -20.98 -2.42 -14.32
N GLY A 229 -19.98 -2.04 -13.56
CA GLY A 229 -19.99 -0.81 -12.75
C GLY A 229 -18.63 -0.15 -12.70
N ALA A 230 -18.63 1.12 -12.31
CA ALA A 230 -17.46 1.86 -11.90
C ALA A 230 -17.25 1.69 -10.38
N LYS A 231 -16.00 1.67 -9.95
CA LYS A 231 -15.60 1.59 -8.54
C LYS A 231 -14.75 2.81 -8.19
N ALA A 232 -15.04 3.42 -7.05
CA ALA A 232 -14.20 4.45 -6.44
C ALA A 232 -14.04 4.16 -4.96
N GLY A 233 -12.87 4.46 -4.39
CA GLY A 233 -12.62 4.19 -2.99
C GLY A 233 -11.42 4.95 -2.43
N LEU A 234 -11.31 4.95 -1.12
CA LEU A 234 -10.17 5.46 -0.34
C LEU A 234 -9.74 4.38 0.65
N SER A 235 -8.48 4.05 0.63
CA SER A 235 -7.81 3.15 1.57
C SER A 235 -6.87 3.96 2.46
N TRP A 236 -7.05 3.86 3.76
CA TRP A 236 -6.21 4.52 4.75
C TRP A 236 -5.59 3.47 5.68
N GLY A 237 -4.26 3.31 5.57
CA GLY A 237 -3.51 2.47 6.49
C GLY A 237 -3.45 3.08 7.88
N LEU A 238 -3.83 2.32 8.89
CA LEU A 238 -3.73 2.70 10.30
C LEU A 238 -2.43 2.23 10.94
N THR A 239 -1.76 1.26 10.32
CA THR A 239 -0.40 0.86 10.69
C THR A 239 0.60 1.56 9.81
N GLY A 240 1.68 2.08 10.42
CA GLY A 240 2.83 2.58 9.67
C GLY A 240 3.49 1.48 8.85
N ILE A 241 4.21 1.86 7.80
CA ILE A 241 4.90 0.90 6.91
C ILE A 241 6.15 0.28 7.53
N PHE A 242 6.75 0.89 8.56
CA PHE A 242 7.94 0.40 9.24
C PHE A 242 7.62 -0.32 10.55
N HIS A 243 8.55 -1.16 11.03
CA HIS A 243 8.49 -1.77 12.37
C HIS A 243 8.48 -0.70 13.46
N SER A 244 7.97 -1.06 14.63
CA SER A 244 7.91 -0.14 15.78
C SER A 244 9.27 0.25 16.35
N GLY A 245 10.33 -0.51 16.05
CA GLY A 245 11.70 -0.20 16.48
C GLY A 245 12.52 0.61 15.48
N PHE A 246 11.95 0.93 14.31
CA PHE A 246 12.62 1.74 13.30
C PHE A 246 12.46 3.23 13.63
N ASP A 247 13.56 3.89 13.93
CA ASP A 247 13.60 5.28 14.39
C ASP A 247 14.46 6.22 13.51
N THR A 248 14.98 5.70 12.40
CA THR A 248 15.77 6.48 11.43
C THR A 248 14.92 7.55 10.75
N ILE A 249 13.66 7.24 10.44
CA ILE A 249 12.67 8.20 9.97
C ILE A 249 11.75 8.52 11.15
N GLU A 250 11.79 9.76 11.64
CA GLU A 250 11.06 10.19 12.85
C GLU A 250 9.54 10.11 12.72
N GLN A 251 9.06 10.24 11.49
CA GLN A 251 7.63 10.31 11.22
C GLN A 251 7.09 8.94 10.79
N THR A 252 6.04 8.49 11.46
CA THR A 252 5.32 7.30 11.02
C THR A 252 4.67 7.56 9.67
N MET A 253 5.02 6.73 8.68
CA MET A 253 4.49 6.84 7.32
C MET A 253 3.33 5.88 7.12
N TYR A 254 2.19 6.41 6.66
CA TYR A 254 0.95 5.68 6.45
C TYR A 254 0.63 5.57 4.95
N PRO A 255 0.21 4.39 4.44
CA PRO A 255 -0.28 4.27 3.08
C PRO A 255 -1.69 4.87 2.96
N ILE A 256 -1.86 5.87 2.09
CA ILE A 256 -3.14 6.53 1.81
C ILE A 256 -3.33 6.57 0.30
N TYR A 257 -4.33 5.83 -0.19
CA TYR A 257 -4.56 5.65 -1.62
C TYR A 257 -6.04 5.79 -1.97
N GLY A 258 -6.34 6.65 -2.94
CA GLY A 258 -7.59 6.62 -3.68
C GLY A 258 -7.56 5.52 -4.74
N THR A 259 -8.69 4.90 -5.02
CA THR A 259 -8.82 3.87 -6.05
C THR A 259 -9.92 4.25 -7.01
N ILE A 260 -9.66 4.13 -8.31
CA ILE A 260 -10.67 4.19 -9.35
C ILE A 260 -10.58 2.92 -10.19
N GLY A 261 -11.71 2.39 -10.64
CA GLY A 261 -11.68 1.12 -11.36
C GLY A 261 -13.02 0.71 -11.92
N VAL A 262 -13.05 -0.52 -12.42
CA VAL A 262 -14.21 -1.19 -12.98
C VAL A 262 -14.51 -2.41 -12.15
N VAL A 263 -15.78 -2.66 -11.89
CA VAL A 263 -16.30 -3.85 -11.22
C VAL A 263 -17.24 -4.61 -12.17
N TYR A 264 -17.11 -5.93 -12.17
CA TYR A 264 -17.92 -6.84 -12.97
C TYR A 264 -18.57 -7.89 -12.07
N GLN A 265 -19.88 -8.04 -12.16
CA GLN A 265 -20.61 -9.09 -11.46
C GLN A 265 -20.47 -10.41 -12.23
N LEU A 266 -19.84 -11.40 -11.58
CA LEU A 266 -19.62 -12.74 -12.13
C LEU A 266 -20.90 -13.59 -11.99
N LYS A 267 -21.55 -13.54 -10.83
CA LYS A 267 -22.75 -14.29 -10.49
C LYS A 267 -23.58 -13.53 -9.45
#